data_21e389efb41729d1b855c7faba75681a
#
_entry.id   21e389efb41729d1b855c7faba75681a
#
_cell.length_a   1.000
_cell.length_b   1.000
_cell.length_c   1.000
_cell.angle_alpha   90.00
_cell.angle_beta   90.00
_cell.angle_gamma   90.00
#
_symmetry.space_group_name_H-M   'P 1'
#
loop_
_entity.id
_entity.type
_entity.pdbx_description
1 polymer ?
#
loop_
_entity_poly.entity_id
_entity_poly.type
_entity_poly.pdbx_seq_one_letter_code
_entity_poly.pdbx_strand_id
1 'polypeptide(L)' 'MREDRRFALGLALKAILIEARRRGLDLDDLTESAAVELLQYWAFDPLHVPMAISEIEAAVDALHGDQ' A
#
# COMPACT_ATOMS: atom_id res chain seq x y z
N MET A 1 10.70 -0.39 -18.60
CA MET A 1 9.36 -0.65 -19.07
C MET A 1 8.46 -1.14 -17.96
N ARG A 2 7.91 -2.37 -18.03
CA ARG A 2 6.99 -2.82 -17.00
C ARG A 2 7.65 -2.90 -15.62
N GLU A 3 8.88 -3.39 -15.58
CA GLU A 3 9.60 -3.51 -14.33
C GLU A 3 9.94 -2.16 -13.74
N ASP A 4 10.32 -1.21 -14.59
CA ASP A 4 10.62 0.15 -14.15
C ASP A 4 9.38 0.81 -13.57
N ARG A 5 8.24 0.63 -14.22
CA ARG A 5 6.99 1.20 -13.75
C ARG A 5 6.57 0.58 -12.42
N ARG A 6 6.71 -0.74 -12.30
CA ARG A 6 6.37 -1.44 -11.06
C ARG A 6 7.26 -0.95 -9.91
N PHE A 7 8.55 -0.81 -10.19
CA PHE A 7 9.49 -0.32 -9.20
C PHE A 7 9.14 1.11 -8.79
N ALA A 8 8.82 1.97 -9.76
CA ALA A 8 8.45 3.36 -9.50
C ALA A 8 7.18 3.45 -8.66
N LEU A 9 6.18 2.60 -8.95
CA LEU A 9 4.94 2.57 -8.17
C LEU A 9 5.20 2.16 -6.74
N GLY A 10 6.09 1.19 -6.54
CA GLY A 10 6.47 0.76 -5.19
C GLY A 10 7.15 1.87 -4.41
N LEU A 11 8.05 2.61 -5.06
CA LEU A 11 8.70 3.75 -4.43
C LEU A 11 7.71 4.85 -4.09
N ALA A 12 6.77 5.13 -5.00
CA ALA A 12 5.75 6.14 -4.77
C ALA A 12 4.88 5.78 -3.57
N LEU A 13 4.47 4.51 -3.49
CA LEU A 13 3.67 4.04 -2.37
C LEU A 13 4.42 4.20 -1.05
N LYS A 14 5.70 3.79 -1.01
CA LYS A 14 6.51 3.92 0.19
C LYS A 14 6.70 5.37 0.58
N ALA A 15 6.91 6.27 -0.39
CA ALA A 15 7.07 7.68 -0.10
C ALA A 15 5.82 8.28 0.56
N ILE A 16 4.65 7.91 0.06
CA ILE A 16 3.39 8.36 0.63
C ILE A 16 3.22 7.82 2.06
N LEU A 17 3.56 6.55 2.27
CA LEU A 17 3.46 5.94 3.60
C LEU A 17 4.43 6.57 4.58
N ILE A 18 5.65 6.87 4.16
CA ILE A 18 6.64 7.54 5.00
C ILE A 18 6.12 8.91 5.43
N GLU A 19 5.55 9.65 4.49
CA GLU A 19 5.02 10.98 4.80
C GLU A 19 3.83 10.88 5.75
N ALA A 20 2.98 9.89 5.58
CA ALA A 20 1.86 9.66 6.50
C ALA A 20 2.38 9.39 7.91
N ARG A 21 3.42 8.57 8.02
CA ARG A 21 4.03 8.25 9.32
C ARG A 21 4.62 9.50 9.97
N ARG A 22 5.28 10.35 9.19
CA ARG A 22 5.84 11.60 9.70
C ARG A 22 4.77 12.52 10.26
N ARG A 23 3.57 12.44 9.71
CA ARG A 23 2.43 13.24 10.18
C ARG A 23 1.70 12.61 11.36
N GLY A 24 2.25 11.54 11.89
CA GLY A 24 1.73 10.91 13.10
C GLY A 24 0.64 9.89 12.85
N LEU A 25 0.43 9.47 11.61
CA LEU A 25 -0.56 8.45 11.31
C LEU A 25 0.00 7.07 11.60
N ASP A 26 -0.84 6.22 12.16
CA ASP A 26 -0.50 4.83 12.38
C ASP A 26 -0.63 4.07 11.07
N LEU A 27 0.47 3.48 10.59
CA LEU A 27 0.46 2.82 9.29
C LEU A 27 -0.43 1.58 9.27
N ASP A 28 -0.54 0.87 10.40
CA ASP A 28 -1.41 -0.31 10.46
C ASP A 28 -2.87 0.10 10.34
N ASP A 29 -3.28 1.16 11.03
CA ASP A 29 -4.64 1.69 10.91
C ASP A 29 -4.91 2.20 9.50
N LEU A 30 -3.94 2.88 8.92
CA LEU A 30 -4.07 3.41 7.57
C LEU A 30 -4.22 2.28 6.56
N THR A 31 -3.43 1.22 6.71
CA THR A 31 -3.51 0.04 5.84
C THR A 31 -4.88 -0.61 5.93
N GLU A 32 -5.39 -0.77 7.15
CA GLU A 32 -6.69 -1.36 7.37
C GLU A 32 -7.79 -0.54 6.71
N SER A 33 -7.75 0.78 6.87
CA SER A 33 -8.72 1.66 6.24
C SER A 33 -8.64 1.62 4.72
N ALA A 34 -7.42 1.56 4.19
CA ALA A 34 -7.22 1.47 2.75
C ALA A 34 -7.76 0.15 2.21
N ALA A 35 -7.57 -0.95 2.96
CA ALA A 35 -8.10 -2.25 2.57
C ALA A 35 -9.62 -2.23 2.51
N VAL A 36 -10.26 -1.60 3.49
CA VAL A 36 -11.72 -1.46 3.50
C VAL A 36 -12.18 -0.68 2.26
N GLU A 37 -11.48 0.40 1.92
CA GLU A 37 -11.78 1.16 0.71
C GLU A 37 -11.69 0.30 -0.54
N LEU A 38 -10.61 -0.49 -0.65
CA LEU A 38 -10.40 -1.35 -1.81
C LEU A 38 -11.47 -2.42 -1.91
N LEU A 39 -11.97 -2.92 -0.79
CA LEU A 39 -13.00 -3.95 -0.80
C LEU A 39 -14.30 -3.48 -1.44
N GLN A 40 -14.55 -2.18 -1.50
CA GLN A 40 -15.72 -1.64 -2.19
C GLN A 40 -15.70 -1.97 -3.69
N TYR A 41 -14.52 -2.21 -4.23
CA TYR A 41 -14.35 -2.51 -5.65
C TYR A 41 -14.28 -4.00 -5.94
N TRP A 42 -14.43 -4.84 -4.91
CA TRP A 42 -14.30 -6.29 -5.04
C TRP A 42 -15.21 -6.86 -6.13
N ALA A 43 -16.46 -6.39 -6.19
CA ALA A 43 -17.44 -6.91 -7.15
C ALA A 43 -17.04 -6.58 -8.60
N PHE A 44 -16.30 -5.49 -8.80
CA PHE A 44 -15.90 -5.04 -10.14
C PHE A 44 -14.54 -5.58 -10.52
N ASP A 45 -13.68 -5.86 -9.55
CA ASP A 45 -12.32 -6.30 -9.83
C ASP A 45 -11.81 -7.23 -8.74
N PRO A 46 -12.34 -8.47 -8.69
CA PRO A 46 -11.93 -9.40 -7.64
C PRO A 46 -10.50 -9.90 -7.80
N LEU A 47 -9.88 -9.69 -8.98
CA LEU A 47 -8.52 -10.12 -9.21
C LEU A 47 -7.51 -9.15 -8.61
N HIS A 48 -7.68 -7.85 -8.89
CA HIS A 48 -6.66 -6.87 -8.51
C HIS A 48 -6.82 -6.32 -7.11
N VAL A 49 -8.02 -6.39 -6.52
CA VAL A 49 -8.23 -5.88 -5.17
C VAL A 49 -7.36 -6.58 -4.14
N PRO A 50 -7.34 -7.92 -4.05
CA PRO A 50 -6.45 -8.57 -3.08
C PRO A 50 -4.98 -8.34 -3.39
N MET A 51 -4.61 -8.20 -4.65
CA MET A 51 -3.23 -7.90 -5.03
C MET A 51 -2.82 -6.52 -4.53
N ALA A 52 -3.72 -5.53 -4.66
CA ALA A 52 -3.43 -4.18 -4.18
C ALA A 52 -3.27 -4.16 -2.67
N ILE A 53 -4.12 -4.86 -1.95
CA ILE A 53 -4.02 -4.95 -0.49
C ILE A 53 -2.68 -5.57 -0.10
N SER A 54 -2.28 -6.65 -0.77
CA SER A 54 -0.99 -7.30 -0.50
C SER A 54 0.18 -6.36 -0.75
N GLU A 55 0.10 -5.54 -1.78
CA GLU A 55 1.16 -4.57 -2.08
C GLU A 55 1.30 -3.52 -0.97
N ILE A 56 0.18 -3.05 -0.44
CA ILE A 56 0.22 -2.09 0.67
C ILE A 56 0.84 -2.74 1.89
N GLU A 57 0.42 -3.96 2.22
CA GLU A 57 0.95 -4.67 3.37
C GLU A 57 2.45 -4.91 3.23
N ALA A 58 2.90 -5.30 2.05
CA ALA A 58 4.32 -5.53 1.79
C ALA A 58 5.13 -4.23 1.95
N ALA A 59 4.59 -3.11 1.48
CA ALA A 59 5.26 -1.82 1.59
C ALA A 59 5.38 -1.40 3.05
N VAL A 60 4.32 -1.58 3.84
CA VAL A 60 4.35 -1.24 5.27
C VAL A 60 5.35 -2.14 6.00
N ASP A 61 5.35 -3.43 5.71
CA ASP A 61 6.31 -4.36 6.32
C ASP A 61 7.74 -3.97 6.02
N ALA A 62 8.01 -3.55 4.78
CA ALA A 62 9.34 -3.11 4.38
C ALA A 62 9.78 -1.88 5.18
N LEU A 63 8.87 -0.95 5.43
CA LEU A 63 9.17 0.24 6.21
C LEU A 63 9.42 -0.09 7.68
N HIS A 64 8.69 -1.05 8.23
CA HIS A 64 8.91 -1.50 9.61
C HIS A 64 10.28 -2.19 9.73
N GLY A 65 10.68 -2.93 8.71
CA GLY A 65 11.96 -3.64 8.72
C GLY A 65 13.17 -2.71 8.68
N ASP A 66 13.00 -1.50 8.18
CA ASP A 66 14.08 -0.53 8.04
C ASP A 66 14.40 0.21 9.35
N GLN A 67 13.67 -0.09 10.40
CA GLN A 67 13.94 0.47 11.71
C GLN A 67 14.74 -0.52 12.55
#